data_1d1fbf5fe695c4d007be62cd55df0672
#
_entry.id   1d1fbf5fe695c4d007be62cd55df0672
#
_cell.length_a   1.000
_cell.length_b   1.000
_cell.length_c   1.000
_cell.angle_alpha   90.00
_cell.angle_beta   90.00
_cell.angle_gamma   90.00
#
_symmetry.space_group_name_H-M   'P 1'
#
loop_
_entity.id
_entity.type
_entity.pdbx_description
1 polymer ?
#
loop_
_entity_poly.entity_id
_entity_poly.type
_entity_poly.pdbx_seq_one_letter_code
_entity_poly.pdbx_strand_id
1 'polypeptide(L)'
;MNEGMGLSGMQIAESAFSDIESFFYHSANFRVRREYGQSNMKSHAMCSGSGEKMRIRLSQDFCEFQATSISDYMFILIVLCHELAHYLNNHNSHADKEKLDSIAIEARADHFGAQIFMTLLTFGNKTQKNIKVYQSDMTQEALFGAIAVAINDTYEKLFKASNSSMYPDPEHRTMLLIVGCLSFFNRYFRPLPEGFSMSFLITIIRVAKFVQHIDAEEQLSNGEVIQNRIHDVHREIESKVRFRLEGVKFVYGYFLSSNFDQTVEERKAYKDKLDKMIGGWSILNGEQT
;
A
#
# COMPACT_ATOMS: atom_id res chain seq x y z
N MET A 1 -13.58 -33.05 -0.85
CA MET A 1 -12.71 -31.91 -0.59
C MET A 1 -12.53 -31.22 -1.93
N ASN A 2 -13.16 -30.07 -2.15
CA ASN A 2 -12.92 -29.30 -3.36
C ASN A 2 -11.47 -28.84 -3.27
N GLU A 3 -10.62 -29.29 -4.20
CA GLU A 3 -9.31 -28.69 -4.42
C GLU A 3 -9.53 -27.20 -4.63
N GLY A 4 -9.12 -26.40 -3.65
CA GLY A 4 -9.43 -24.99 -3.59
C GLY A 4 -8.80 -24.29 -4.79
N MET A 5 -9.63 -23.91 -5.73
CA MET A 5 -9.27 -23.02 -6.82
C MET A 5 -8.91 -21.67 -6.20
N GLY A 6 -7.62 -21.38 -6.07
CA GLY A 6 -7.13 -20.08 -5.63
C GLY A 6 -7.58 -18.97 -6.60
N LEU A 7 -7.49 -17.72 -6.16
CA LEU A 7 -7.76 -16.57 -7.03
C LEU A 7 -6.55 -16.28 -7.90
N SER A 8 -6.78 -15.97 -9.17
CA SER A 8 -5.70 -15.53 -10.05
C SER A 8 -5.27 -14.10 -9.72
N GLY A 9 -4.02 -13.74 -10.03
CA GLY A 9 -3.52 -12.37 -9.89
C GLY A 9 -4.40 -11.35 -10.60
N MET A 10 -4.96 -11.72 -11.77
CA MET A 10 -5.91 -10.87 -12.49
C MET A 10 -7.20 -10.65 -11.70
N GLN A 11 -7.77 -11.68 -11.08
CA GLN A 11 -8.98 -11.55 -10.26
C GLN A 11 -8.74 -10.70 -9.01
N ILE A 12 -7.56 -10.84 -8.40
CA ILE A 12 -7.13 -10.03 -7.26
C ILE A 12 -7.01 -8.56 -7.68
N ALA A 13 -6.36 -8.29 -8.81
CA ALA A 13 -6.18 -6.93 -9.33
C ALA A 13 -7.51 -6.26 -9.68
N GLU A 14 -8.43 -6.97 -10.36
CA GLU A 14 -9.76 -6.44 -10.67
C GLU A 14 -10.57 -6.09 -9.42
N SER A 15 -10.46 -6.91 -8.38
CA SER A 15 -11.11 -6.64 -7.10
C SER A 15 -10.54 -5.39 -6.44
N ALA A 16 -9.22 -5.27 -6.37
CA ALA A 16 -8.53 -4.14 -5.77
C ALA A 16 -8.79 -2.83 -6.55
N PHE A 17 -8.72 -2.83 -7.87
CA PHE A 17 -9.04 -1.66 -8.68
C PHE A 17 -10.50 -1.23 -8.50
N SER A 18 -11.42 -2.17 -8.49
CA SER A 18 -12.84 -1.88 -8.25
C SER A 18 -13.08 -1.27 -6.86
N ASP A 19 -12.39 -1.77 -5.84
CA ASP A 19 -12.50 -1.23 -4.48
C ASP A 19 -11.93 0.19 -4.41
N ILE A 20 -10.73 0.43 -4.96
CA ILE A 20 -10.14 1.78 -5.05
C ILE A 20 -11.07 2.74 -5.79
N GLU A 21 -11.63 2.34 -6.94
CA GLU A 21 -12.57 3.16 -7.70
C GLU A 21 -13.84 3.48 -6.89
N SER A 22 -14.29 2.56 -6.04
CA SER A 22 -15.45 2.75 -5.17
C SER A 22 -15.21 3.77 -4.04
N PHE A 23 -13.95 4.05 -3.71
CA PHE A 23 -13.58 5.03 -2.68
C PHE A 23 -13.77 6.48 -3.15
N PHE A 24 -14.05 6.69 -4.42
CA PHE A 24 -14.32 8.02 -4.97
C PHE A 24 -15.82 8.29 -5.06
N TYR A 25 -16.20 9.58 -5.00
CA TYR A 25 -17.56 9.97 -5.35
C TYR A 25 -17.84 9.65 -6.80
N HIS A 26 -19.07 9.26 -7.11
CA HIS A 26 -19.47 8.95 -8.50
C HIS A 26 -19.23 10.12 -9.44
N SER A 27 -19.43 11.36 -8.97
CA SER A 27 -19.17 12.58 -9.72
C SER A 27 -17.72 12.79 -10.15
N ALA A 28 -16.77 12.17 -9.45
CA ALA A 28 -15.35 12.25 -9.81
C ALA A 28 -15.01 11.42 -11.06
N ASN A 29 -15.87 10.46 -11.42
CA ASN A 29 -15.67 9.54 -12.54
C ASN A 29 -14.25 8.92 -12.57
N PHE A 30 -13.70 8.65 -11.38
CA PHE A 30 -12.35 8.12 -11.24
C PHE A 30 -12.29 6.68 -11.71
N ARG A 31 -11.30 6.37 -12.56
CA ARG A 31 -11.00 5.02 -13.05
C ARG A 31 -9.50 4.79 -13.11
N VAL A 32 -9.06 3.63 -12.64
CA VAL A 32 -7.68 3.19 -12.80
C VAL A 32 -7.52 2.64 -14.21
N ARG A 33 -6.70 3.29 -15.03
CA ARG A 33 -6.37 2.77 -16.35
C ARG A 33 -5.43 1.59 -16.22
N ARG A 34 -5.73 0.49 -16.89
CA ARG A 34 -5.04 -0.80 -16.70
C ARG A 34 -4.90 -1.58 -18.00
N GLU A 35 -3.82 -2.33 -18.11
CA GLU A 35 -3.52 -3.27 -19.18
C GLU A 35 -3.07 -4.60 -18.59
N TYR A 36 -3.61 -5.70 -19.08
CA TYR A 36 -3.36 -7.05 -18.58
C TYR A 36 -2.59 -7.90 -19.57
N GLY A 37 -1.91 -8.96 -19.06
CA GLY A 37 -1.32 -10.00 -19.88
C GLY A 37 -0.17 -9.54 -20.76
N GLN A 38 0.63 -8.59 -20.29
CA GLN A 38 1.76 -8.06 -21.07
C GLN A 38 2.92 -9.06 -21.09
N SER A 39 3.16 -9.72 -22.21
CA SER A 39 4.13 -10.81 -22.36
C SER A 39 5.61 -10.38 -22.30
N ASN A 40 5.92 -9.10 -22.54
CA ASN A 40 7.30 -8.61 -22.63
C ASN A 40 7.72 -7.74 -21.44
N MET A 41 7.02 -7.85 -20.30
CA MET A 41 7.39 -7.12 -19.08
C MET A 41 8.45 -7.88 -18.29
N LYS A 42 9.46 -7.15 -17.80
CA LYS A 42 10.47 -7.68 -16.87
C LYS A 42 9.99 -7.68 -15.41
N SER A 43 9.02 -6.83 -15.08
CA SER A 43 8.40 -6.72 -13.76
C SER A 43 7.02 -7.36 -13.76
N HIS A 44 6.56 -7.80 -12.59
CA HIS A 44 5.21 -8.36 -12.41
C HIS A 44 4.12 -7.32 -12.69
N ALA A 45 4.31 -6.11 -12.20
CA ALA A 45 3.43 -4.97 -12.42
C ALA A 45 4.27 -3.71 -12.64
N MET A 46 3.72 -2.69 -13.29
CA MET A 46 4.40 -1.43 -13.54
C MET A 46 3.40 -0.31 -13.81
N CYS A 47 3.53 0.82 -13.11
CA CYS A 47 2.87 2.06 -13.48
C CYS A 47 3.67 2.73 -14.61
N SER A 48 3.03 3.02 -15.74
CA SER A 48 3.67 3.57 -16.94
C SER A 48 2.89 4.72 -17.54
N GLY A 49 3.56 5.54 -18.37
CA GLY A 49 2.99 6.76 -18.93
C GLY A 49 2.93 7.90 -17.92
N SER A 50 2.46 9.06 -18.33
CA SER A 50 2.32 10.26 -17.50
C SER A 50 0.98 10.96 -17.77
N GLY A 51 0.54 11.80 -16.83
CA GLY A 51 -0.72 12.54 -16.94
C GLY A 51 -1.90 11.62 -17.25
N GLU A 52 -2.70 11.98 -18.23
CA GLU A 52 -3.86 11.16 -18.63
C GLU A 52 -3.50 9.82 -19.27
N LYS A 53 -2.27 9.65 -19.77
CA LYS A 53 -1.82 8.39 -20.36
C LYS A 53 -1.30 7.40 -19.33
N MET A 54 -1.22 7.80 -18.07
CA MET A 54 -0.74 6.92 -16.99
C MET A 54 -1.68 5.73 -16.81
N ARG A 55 -1.10 4.55 -16.68
CA ARG A 55 -1.81 3.26 -16.52
C ARG A 55 -0.97 2.27 -15.74
N ILE A 56 -1.63 1.33 -15.11
CA ILE A 56 -0.98 0.16 -14.50
C ILE A 56 -0.99 -0.98 -15.50
N ARG A 57 0.18 -1.55 -15.75
CA ARG A 57 0.37 -2.69 -16.65
C ARG A 57 0.72 -3.91 -15.81
N LEU A 58 0.07 -5.02 -16.07
CA LEU A 58 0.28 -6.29 -15.38
C LEU A 58 0.85 -7.31 -16.38
N SER A 59 1.93 -7.99 -15.99
CA SER A 59 2.51 -9.04 -16.80
C SER A 59 1.58 -10.24 -16.93
N GLN A 60 1.86 -11.10 -17.93
CA GLN A 60 1.13 -12.35 -18.06
C GLN A 60 1.33 -13.24 -16.84
N ASP A 61 2.57 -13.37 -16.36
CA ASP A 61 2.89 -14.18 -15.17
C ASP A 61 2.15 -13.68 -13.91
N PHE A 62 2.04 -12.35 -13.74
CA PHE A 62 1.23 -11.78 -12.65
C PHE A 62 -0.24 -12.16 -12.80
N CYS A 63 -0.81 -12.01 -14.00
CA CYS A 63 -2.22 -12.29 -14.23
C CYS A 63 -2.59 -13.77 -14.02
N GLU A 64 -1.69 -14.68 -14.38
CA GLU A 64 -1.86 -16.13 -14.30
C GLU A 64 -1.46 -16.72 -12.93
N PHE A 65 -0.73 -15.95 -12.11
CA PHE A 65 -0.33 -16.41 -10.78
C PHE A 65 -1.56 -16.86 -9.98
N GLN A 66 -1.49 -18.07 -9.40
CA GLN A 66 -2.56 -18.60 -8.56
C GLN A 66 -2.21 -18.41 -7.09
N ALA A 67 -2.93 -17.56 -6.40
CA ALA A 67 -2.82 -17.40 -4.96
C ALA A 67 -3.50 -18.60 -4.28
N THR A 68 -2.72 -19.50 -3.71
CA THR A 68 -3.22 -20.73 -3.06
C THR A 68 -3.38 -20.56 -1.56
N SER A 69 -2.83 -19.48 -1.00
CA SER A 69 -2.92 -19.12 0.42
C SER A 69 -3.31 -17.65 0.58
N ILE A 70 -3.73 -17.30 1.81
CA ILE A 70 -3.99 -15.90 2.18
C ILE A 70 -2.71 -15.04 2.07
N SER A 71 -1.55 -15.62 2.35
CA SER A 71 -0.27 -14.90 2.24
C SER A 71 0.10 -14.64 0.78
N ASP A 72 -0.16 -15.59 -0.14
CA ASP A 72 -0.01 -15.34 -1.58
C ASP A 72 -0.93 -14.23 -2.06
N TYR A 73 -2.19 -14.25 -1.61
CA TYR A 73 -3.14 -13.19 -1.91
C TYR A 73 -2.61 -11.82 -1.45
N MET A 74 -2.12 -11.73 -0.21
CA MET A 74 -1.59 -10.49 0.35
C MET A 74 -0.30 -10.05 -0.36
N PHE A 75 0.58 -10.97 -0.73
CA PHE A 75 1.78 -10.68 -1.52
C PHE A 75 1.41 -10.00 -2.86
N ILE A 76 0.51 -10.60 -3.62
CA ILE A 76 0.01 -10.02 -4.89
C ILE A 76 -0.63 -8.65 -4.67
N LEU A 77 -1.39 -8.49 -3.59
CA LEU A 77 -2.02 -7.22 -3.26
C LEU A 77 -0.99 -6.13 -2.88
N ILE A 78 0.09 -6.48 -2.16
CA ILE A 78 1.21 -5.57 -1.85
C ILE A 78 1.86 -5.07 -3.14
N VAL A 79 2.19 -5.96 -4.07
CA VAL A 79 2.77 -5.61 -5.38
C VAL A 79 1.88 -4.62 -6.12
N LEU A 80 0.58 -4.91 -6.17
CA LEU A 80 -0.39 -4.05 -6.84
C LEU A 80 -0.54 -2.68 -6.15
N CYS A 81 -0.52 -2.65 -4.82
CA CYS A 81 -0.65 -1.42 -4.04
C CYS A 81 0.57 -0.50 -4.20
N HIS A 82 1.76 -1.05 -4.41
CA HIS A 82 2.94 -0.28 -4.78
C HIS A 82 2.71 0.47 -6.11
N GLU A 83 2.22 -0.19 -7.15
CA GLU A 83 1.90 0.43 -8.43
C GLU A 83 0.73 1.42 -8.35
N LEU A 84 -0.26 1.12 -7.52
CA LEU A 84 -1.34 2.06 -7.19
C LEU A 84 -0.80 3.32 -6.50
N ALA A 85 0.23 3.21 -5.66
CA ALA A 85 0.88 4.36 -5.03
C ALA A 85 1.53 5.27 -6.09
N HIS A 86 2.25 4.71 -7.06
CA HIS A 86 2.77 5.49 -8.19
C HIS A 86 1.66 6.16 -8.98
N TYR A 87 0.58 5.43 -9.26
CA TYR A 87 -0.56 5.93 -10.02
C TYR A 87 -1.26 7.07 -9.30
N LEU A 88 -1.60 6.91 -8.03
CA LEU A 88 -2.34 7.91 -7.26
C LEU A 88 -1.52 9.17 -6.96
N ASN A 89 -0.20 9.04 -6.78
CA ASN A 89 0.70 10.16 -6.53
C ASN A 89 1.28 10.79 -7.82
N ASN A 90 0.89 10.35 -9.00
CA ASN A 90 1.41 10.85 -10.28
C ASN A 90 2.96 10.79 -10.40
N HIS A 91 3.62 9.81 -9.79
CA HIS A 91 5.08 9.73 -9.72
C HIS A 91 5.76 9.80 -11.10
N ASN A 92 5.13 9.27 -12.14
CA ASN A 92 5.67 9.30 -13.52
C ASN A 92 5.58 10.68 -14.19
N SER A 93 4.96 11.65 -13.54
CA SER A 93 4.92 13.05 -14.02
C SER A 93 6.14 13.86 -13.56
N HIS A 94 6.99 13.32 -12.68
CA HIS A 94 8.27 13.91 -12.32
C HIS A 94 9.27 13.66 -13.45
N ALA A 95 9.76 14.74 -14.06
CA ALA A 95 10.58 14.68 -15.28
C ALA A 95 12.09 14.50 -15.01
N ASP A 96 12.59 15.19 -14.00
CA ASP A 96 14.03 15.23 -13.68
C ASP A 96 14.32 14.17 -12.61
N LYS A 97 14.64 12.96 -13.08
CA LYS A 97 14.92 11.84 -12.18
C LYS A 97 16.43 11.74 -11.90
N GLU A 98 16.91 12.54 -10.98
CA GLU A 98 18.16 12.22 -10.32
C GLU A 98 18.03 10.91 -9.53
N LYS A 99 19.16 10.28 -9.21
CA LYS A 99 19.16 9.03 -8.45
C LYS A 99 18.38 9.15 -7.14
N LEU A 100 18.58 10.25 -6.42
CA LEU A 100 17.91 10.52 -5.14
C LEU A 100 16.40 10.68 -5.30
N ASP A 101 15.94 11.28 -6.40
CA ASP A 101 14.52 11.43 -6.71
C ASP A 101 13.85 10.09 -6.95
N SER A 102 14.51 9.21 -7.69
CA SER A 102 14.03 7.85 -7.91
C SER A 102 13.94 7.08 -6.60
N ILE A 103 14.95 7.15 -5.75
CA ILE A 103 14.94 6.53 -4.41
C ILE A 103 13.80 7.09 -3.57
N ALA A 104 13.58 8.41 -3.56
CA ALA A 104 12.51 9.05 -2.80
C ALA A 104 11.11 8.64 -3.30
N ILE A 105 10.93 8.57 -4.62
CA ILE A 105 9.68 8.11 -5.27
C ILE A 105 9.37 6.66 -4.90
N GLU A 106 10.35 5.76 -4.98
CA GLU A 106 10.18 4.35 -4.64
C GLU A 106 9.93 4.16 -3.15
N ALA A 107 10.68 4.86 -2.28
CA ALA A 107 10.46 4.85 -0.84
C ALA A 107 9.03 5.30 -0.49
N ARG A 108 8.54 6.35 -1.16
CA ARG A 108 7.16 6.80 -0.98
C ARG A 108 6.16 5.79 -1.49
N ALA A 109 6.42 5.14 -2.62
CA ALA A 109 5.54 4.11 -3.16
C ALA A 109 5.42 2.91 -2.23
N ASP A 110 6.51 2.46 -1.61
CA ASP A 110 6.50 1.38 -0.62
C ASP A 110 5.67 1.76 0.62
N HIS A 111 5.94 2.92 1.22
CA HIS A 111 5.21 3.37 2.41
C HIS A 111 3.72 3.62 2.12
N PHE A 112 3.40 4.37 1.07
CA PHE A 112 2.02 4.71 0.73
C PHE A 112 1.27 3.51 0.16
N GLY A 113 1.94 2.63 -0.58
CA GLY A 113 1.41 1.35 -1.04
C GLY A 113 0.94 0.48 0.12
N ALA A 114 1.69 0.44 1.23
CA ALA A 114 1.26 -0.25 2.45
C ALA A 114 0.01 0.40 3.09
N GLN A 115 -0.15 1.72 3.04
CA GLN A 115 -1.38 2.38 3.49
C GLN A 115 -2.57 2.03 2.59
N ILE A 116 -2.39 1.98 1.26
CA ILE A 116 -3.41 1.53 0.31
C ILE A 116 -3.80 0.07 0.61
N PHE A 117 -2.80 -0.80 0.78
CA PHE A 117 -2.99 -2.21 1.10
C PHE A 117 -3.85 -2.39 2.35
N MET A 118 -3.51 -1.73 3.45
CA MET A 118 -4.29 -1.76 4.69
C MET A 118 -5.69 -1.17 4.51
N THR A 119 -5.83 -0.11 3.71
CA THR A 119 -7.13 0.50 3.40
C THR A 119 -8.03 -0.47 2.62
N LEU A 120 -7.47 -1.21 1.66
CA LEU A 120 -8.20 -2.24 0.92
C LEU A 120 -8.61 -3.42 1.82
N LEU A 121 -7.70 -3.91 2.68
CA LEU A 121 -8.01 -4.98 3.62
C LEU A 121 -9.16 -4.60 4.58
N THR A 122 -9.21 -3.32 4.98
CA THR A 122 -10.16 -2.84 5.98
C THR A 122 -11.50 -2.41 5.39
N PHE A 123 -11.49 -1.77 4.21
CA PHE A 123 -12.68 -1.13 3.63
C PHE A 123 -13.07 -1.65 2.25
N GLY A 124 -12.23 -2.44 1.60
CA GLY A 124 -12.49 -2.96 0.26
C GLY A 124 -13.49 -4.10 0.29
N ASN A 125 -14.70 -3.87 -0.20
CA ASN A 125 -15.76 -4.88 -0.19
C ASN A 125 -15.40 -6.16 -0.94
N LYS A 126 -14.77 -6.04 -2.11
CA LYS A 126 -14.33 -7.19 -2.92
C LYS A 126 -13.09 -7.83 -2.32
N THR A 127 -12.15 -7.02 -1.83
CA THR A 127 -10.97 -7.50 -1.12
C THR A 127 -11.35 -8.35 0.08
N GLN A 128 -12.27 -7.89 0.92
CA GLN A 128 -12.75 -8.65 2.08
C GLN A 128 -13.48 -9.94 1.68
N LYS A 129 -14.26 -9.94 0.60
CA LYS A 129 -14.89 -11.15 0.08
C LYS A 129 -13.85 -12.16 -0.40
N ASN A 130 -12.79 -11.70 -1.05
CA ASN A 130 -11.70 -12.56 -1.51
C ASN A 130 -10.92 -13.18 -0.35
N ILE A 131 -10.67 -12.42 0.72
CA ILE A 131 -10.01 -12.93 1.94
C ILE A 131 -10.80 -14.09 2.54
N LYS A 132 -12.13 -13.99 2.57
CA LYS A 132 -13.01 -15.07 3.08
C LYS A 132 -12.95 -16.36 2.28
N VAL A 133 -12.46 -16.34 1.05
CA VAL A 133 -12.21 -17.57 0.24
C VAL A 133 -11.11 -18.42 0.90
N TYR A 134 -10.11 -17.78 1.51
CA TYR A 134 -8.98 -18.46 2.16
C TYR A 134 -9.25 -18.73 3.64
N GLN A 135 -9.94 -17.82 4.30
CA GLN A 135 -10.22 -17.91 5.73
C GLN A 135 -11.52 -17.18 6.08
N SER A 136 -12.53 -17.94 6.51
CA SER A 136 -13.87 -17.41 6.85
C SER A 136 -13.83 -16.48 8.06
N ASP A 137 -13.04 -16.83 9.08
CA ASP A 137 -12.93 -16.12 10.35
C ASP A 137 -11.49 -15.64 10.55
N MET A 138 -11.22 -14.38 10.19
CA MET A 138 -9.91 -13.77 10.28
C MET A 138 -9.69 -13.18 11.68
N THR A 139 -8.94 -13.88 12.53
CA THR A 139 -8.48 -13.30 13.79
C THR A 139 -7.35 -12.28 13.55
N GLN A 140 -7.13 -11.37 14.51
CA GLN A 140 -6.03 -10.41 14.45
C GLN A 140 -4.68 -11.12 14.30
N GLU A 141 -4.45 -12.19 15.03
CA GLU A 141 -3.21 -12.96 14.98
C GLU A 141 -2.99 -13.59 13.59
N ALA A 142 -4.04 -14.20 13.03
CA ALA A 142 -3.98 -14.79 11.69
C ALA A 142 -3.71 -13.71 10.62
N LEU A 143 -4.35 -12.54 10.75
CA LEU A 143 -4.12 -11.41 9.86
C LEU A 143 -2.66 -10.93 9.93
N PHE A 144 -2.13 -10.73 11.14
CA PHE A 144 -0.74 -10.30 11.33
C PHE A 144 0.24 -11.34 10.79
N GLY A 145 -0.02 -12.63 11.03
CA GLY A 145 0.77 -13.73 10.49
C GLY A 145 0.81 -13.73 8.95
N ALA A 146 -0.34 -13.59 8.33
CA ALA A 146 -0.45 -13.56 6.87
C ALA A 146 0.26 -12.32 6.27
N ILE A 147 0.09 -11.14 6.87
CA ILE A 147 0.81 -9.92 6.47
C ILE A 147 2.32 -10.11 6.63
N ALA A 148 2.77 -10.68 7.75
CA ALA A 148 4.19 -10.90 8.01
C ALA A 148 4.84 -11.82 6.96
N VAL A 149 4.16 -12.91 6.59
CA VAL A 149 4.62 -13.80 5.52
C VAL A 149 4.65 -13.07 4.18
N ALA A 150 3.61 -12.33 3.84
CA ALA A 150 3.56 -11.57 2.59
C ALA A 150 4.66 -10.49 2.49
N ILE A 151 4.96 -9.80 3.58
CA ILE A 151 6.08 -8.82 3.64
C ILE A 151 7.42 -9.55 3.45
N ASN A 152 7.64 -10.69 4.12
CA ASN A 152 8.85 -11.48 3.94
C ASN A 152 8.99 -12.00 2.50
N ASP A 153 7.91 -12.43 1.88
CA ASP A 153 7.90 -12.86 0.49
C ASP A 153 8.21 -11.70 -0.47
N THR A 154 7.72 -10.50 -0.17
CA THR A 154 8.03 -9.28 -0.92
C THR A 154 9.53 -8.96 -0.84
N TYR A 155 10.12 -9.07 0.35
CA TYR A 155 11.55 -8.90 0.54
C TYR A 155 12.37 -9.92 -0.26
N GLU A 156 12.09 -11.22 -0.10
CA GLU A 156 12.87 -12.29 -0.71
C GLU A 156 12.70 -12.37 -2.24
N LYS A 157 11.47 -12.22 -2.73
CA LYS A 157 11.14 -12.45 -4.14
C LYS A 157 11.28 -11.20 -5.02
N LEU A 158 11.14 -9.99 -4.45
CA LEU A 158 11.15 -8.76 -5.23
C LEU A 158 12.29 -7.82 -4.85
N PHE A 159 12.42 -7.43 -3.58
CA PHE A 159 13.36 -6.39 -3.21
C PHE A 159 14.81 -6.88 -3.32
N LYS A 160 15.12 -8.07 -2.79
CA LYS A 160 16.45 -8.68 -2.93
C LYS A 160 16.82 -9.03 -4.38
N ALA A 161 15.84 -9.35 -5.21
CA ALA A 161 16.07 -9.66 -6.62
C ALA A 161 16.34 -8.41 -7.47
N SER A 162 16.04 -7.22 -6.96
CA SER A 162 16.25 -5.95 -7.67
C SER A 162 17.66 -5.42 -7.44
N ASN A 163 18.49 -5.45 -8.48
CA ASN A 163 19.87 -4.92 -8.45
C ASN A 163 19.98 -3.46 -8.93
N SER A 164 18.89 -2.72 -8.96
CA SER A 164 18.88 -1.35 -9.47
C SER A 164 19.29 -0.36 -8.38
N SER A 165 20.31 0.45 -8.66
CA SER A 165 20.75 1.56 -7.78
C SER A 165 19.73 2.72 -7.69
N MET A 166 18.62 2.61 -8.39
CA MET A 166 17.49 3.57 -8.37
C MET A 166 16.47 3.27 -7.28
N TYR A 167 16.61 2.15 -6.58
CA TYR A 167 15.77 1.77 -5.46
C TYR A 167 16.50 1.99 -4.13
N PRO A 168 15.77 2.23 -3.03
CA PRO A 168 16.34 2.08 -1.69
C PRO A 168 16.80 0.63 -1.45
N ASP A 169 17.65 0.43 -0.46
CA ASP A 169 18.07 -0.92 -0.08
C ASP A 169 16.87 -1.81 0.30
N PRO A 170 16.93 -3.13 0.04
CA PRO A 170 15.82 -4.05 0.28
C PRO A 170 15.27 -4.00 1.71
N GLU A 171 16.16 -3.87 2.70
CA GLU A 171 15.83 -3.74 4.11
C GLU A 171 15.05 -2.45 4.38
N HIS A 172 15.52 -1.33 3.81
CA HIS A 172 14.85 -0.03 3.93
C HIS A 172 13.45 -0.07 3.30
N ARG A 173 13.30 -0.63 2.11
CA ARG A 173 12.00 -0.83 1.44
C ARG A 173 11.03 -1.63 2.31
N THR A 174 11.53 -2.70 2.91
CA THR A 174 10.73 -3.55 3.79
C THR A 174 10.29 -2.81 5.05
N MET A 175 11.20 -2.02 5.65
CA MET A 175 10.85 -1.16 6.79
C MET A 175 9.78 -0.13 6.42
N LEU A 176 9.81 0.43 5.21
CA LEU A 176 8.80 1.36 4.73
C LEU A 176 7.42 0.71 4.59
N LEU A 177 7.34 -0.56 4.15
CA LEU A 177 6.10 -1.32 4.16
C LEU A 177 5.54 -1.47 5.58
N ILE A 178 6.39 -1.86 6.54
CA ILE A 178 5.99 -2.04 7.95
C ILE A 178 5.50 -0.72 8.54
N VAL A 179 6.26 0.36 8.34
CA VAL A 179 5.90 1.70 8.84
C VAL A 179 4.62 2.21 8.18
N GLY A 180 4.39 1.90 6.90
CA GLY A 180 3.14 2.20 6.21
C GLY A 180 1.93 1.50 6.84
N CYS A 181 2.06 0.22 7.19
CA CYS A 181 1.02 -0.52 7.93
C CYS A 181 0.78 0.09 9.32
N LEU A 182 1.84 0.39 10.07
CA LEU A 182 1.73 1.03 11.39
C LEU A 182 1.09 2.43 11.30
N SER A 183 1.43 3.20 10.26
CA SER A 183 0.82 4.51 10.00
C SER A 183 -0.68 4.40 9.76
N PHE A 184 -1.13 3.35 9.06
CA PHE A 184 -2.56 3.06 8.92
C PHE A 184 -3.20 2.73 10.27
N PHE A 185 -2.62 1.84 11.07
CA PHE A 185 -3.17 1.48 12.38
C PHE A 185 -3.29 2.69 13.30
N ASN A 186 -2.28 3.57 13.34
CA ASN A 186 -2.33 4.81 14.12
C ASN A 186 -3.45 5.77 13.68
N ARG A 187 -3.83 5.73 12.40
CA ARG A 187 -4.97 6.49 11.89
C ARG A 187 -6.30 5.81 12.18
N TYR A 188 -6.35 4.49 12.12
CA TYR A 188 -7.55 3.69 12.28
C TYR A 188 -8.01 3.61 13.73
N PHE A 189 -7.12 3.24 14.65
CA PHE A 189 -7.41 3.13 16.07
C PHE A 189 -7.26 4.49 16.78
N ARG A 190 -8.18 4.76 17.73
CA ARG A 190 -8.19 6.04 18.44
C ARG A 190 -8.78 5.94 19.83
N PRO A 191 -7.95 5.71 20.83
CA PRO A 191 -6.50 5.50 20.77
C PRO A 191 -6.14 4.12 20.20
N LEU A 192 -4.88 3.99 19.74
CA LEU A 192 -4.32 2.69 19.39
C LEU A 192 -4.31 1.79 20.63
N PRO A 193 -4.85 0.57 20.56
CA PRO A 193 -4.83 -0.35 21.72
C PRO A 193 -3.41 -0.59 22.22
N GLU A 194 -3.25 -0.66 23.57
CA GLU A 194 -1.96 -0.92 24.18
C GLU A 194 -1.37 -2.25 23.68
N GLY A 195 -0.09 -2.24 23.37
CA GLY A 195 0.61 -3.42 22.86
C GLY A 195 0.31 -3.82 21.41
N PHE A 196 -0.67 -3.20 20.74
CA PHE A 196 -1.08 -3.57 19.37
C PHE A 196 0.07 -3.46 18.36
N SER A 197 0.75 -2.31 18.32
CA SER A 197 1.91 -2.12 17.44
C SER A 197 3.03 -3.08 17.76
N MET A 198 3.27 -3.34 19.05
CA MET A 198 4.30 -4.28 19.49
C MET A 198 3.97 -5.71 19.07
N SER A 199 2.70 -6.14 19.21
CA SER A 199 2.24 -7.45 18.76
C SER A 199 2.43 -7.62 17.25
N PHE A 200 2.10 -6.60 16.45
CA PHE A 200 2.35 -6.60 15.01
C PHE A 200 3.85 -6.72 14.71
N LEU A 201 4.70 -5.88 15.31
CA LEU A 201 6.14 -5.90 15.11
C LEU A 201 6.78 -7.23 15.50
N ILE A 202 6.40 -7.78 16.66
CA ILE A 202 6.91 -9.10 17.13
C ILE A 202 6.53 -10.19 16.11
N THR A 203 5.31 -10.14 15.54
CA THR A 203 4.90 -11.12 14.55
C THR A 203 5.73 -11.00 13.27
N ILE A 204 6.00 -9.78 12.80
CA ILE A 204 6.91 -9.54 11.67
C ILE A 204 8.30 -10.09 11.97
N ILE A 205 8.89 -9.74 13.12
CA ILE A 205 10.25 -10.17 13.53
C ILE A 205 10.37 -11.70 13.57
N ARG A 206 9.34 -12.39 14.04
CA ARG A 206 9.35 -13.87 14.10
C ARG A 206 9.36 -14.55 12.73
N VAL A 207 8.77 -13.91 11.73
CA VAL A 207 8.65 -14.46 10.37
C VAL A 207 9.78 -13.96 9.47
N ALA A 208 10.23 -12.73 9.68
CA ALA A 208 11.07 -12.00 8.75
C ALA A 208 12.55 -12.37 8.88
N LYS A 209 13.13 -12.85 7.81
CA LYS A 209 14.56 -13.17 7.72
C LYS A 209 15.47 -11.93 7.58
N PHE A 210 14.90 -10.81 7.12
CA PHE A 210 15.66 -9.58 6.86
C PHE A 210 16.11 -8.84 8.13
N VAL A 211 15.48 -9.08 9.27
CA VAL A 211 15.79 -8.36 10.55
C VAL A 211 17.25 -8.52 10.96
N GLN A 212 17.90 -9.62 10.57
CA GLN A 212 19.32 -9.87 10.86
C GLN A 212 20.29 -8.96 10.07
N HIS A 213 19.79 -8.25 9.08
CA HIS A 213 20.58 -7.42 8.16
C HIS A 213 20.33 -5.92 8.37
N ILE A 214 19.53 -5.52 9.37
CA ILE A 214 19.23 -4.11 9.61
C ILE A 214 20.38 -3.48 10.39
N ASP A 215 21.08 -2.53 9.74
CA ASP A 215 21.93 -1.55 10.43
C ASP A 215 21.08 -0.33 10.81
N ALA A 216 20.76 -0.23 12.11
CA ALA A 216 19.86 0.81 12.61
C ALA A 216 20.45 2.22 12.48
N GLU A 217 21.78 2.41 12.59
CA GLU A 217 22.42 3.72 12.50
C GLU A 217 22.42 4.22 11.05
N GLU A 218 22.76 3.35 10.10
CA GLU A 218 22.73 3.69 8.68
C GLU A 218 21.31 4.01 8.20
N GLN A 219 20.31 3.24 8.63
CA GLN A 219 18.90 3.45 8.29
C GLN A 219 18.37 4.80 8.80
N LEU A 220 18.77 5.23 10.00
CA LEU A 220 18.34 6.52 10.57
C LEU A 220 18.97 7.70 9.83
N SER A 221 20.24 7.64 9.48
CA SER A 221 20.96 8.76 8.79
C SER A 221 20.44 8.96 7.36
N ASN A 222 20.19 7.88 6.64
CA ASN A 222 19.67 7.93 5.27
C ASN A 222 18.18 8.30 5.24
N GLY A 223 17.41 7.92 6.27
CA GLY A 223 15.98 8.13 6.35
C GLY A 223 15.57 9.60 6.30
N GLU A 224 16.27 10.49 7.00
CA GLU A 224 15.96 11.93 7.02
C GLU A 224 16.19 12.60 5.66
N VAL A 225 17.28 12.26 4.98
CA VAL A 225 17.58 12.79 3.64
C VAL A 225 16.52 12.36 2.64
N ILE A 226 16.14 11.09 2.65
CA ILE A 226 15.10 10.54 1.77
C ILE A 226 13.75 11.18 2.10
N GLN A 227 13.41 11.35 3.38
CA GLN A 227 12.14 11.95 3.81
C GLN A 227 11.99 13.39 3.31
N ASN A 228 13.04 14.21 3.44
CA ASN A 228 13.05 15.59 2.94
C ASN A 228 12.88 15.60 1.42
N ARG A 229 13.58 14.71 0.71
CA ARG A 229 13.46 14.64 -0.74
C ARG A 229 12.09 14.18 -1.20
N ILE A 230 11.42 13.27 -0.47
CA ILE A 230 10.02 12.88 -0.73
C ILE A 230 9.13 14.13 -0.73
N HIS A 231 9.25 15.01 0.26
CA HIS A 231 8.45 16.24 0.34
C HIS A 231 8.68 17.15 -0.87
N ASP A 232 9.94 17.38 -1.25
CA ASP A 232 10.28 18.24 -2.38
C ASP A 232 9.74 17.71 -3.70
N VAL A 233 9.96 16.43 -3.97
CA VAL A 233 9.47 15.76 -5.18
C VAL A 233 7.93 15.80 -5.26
N HIS A 234 7.24 15.57 -4.15
CA HIS A 234 5.78 15.63 -4.13
C HIS A 234 5.24 17.03 -4.37
N ARG A 235 5.81 18.07 -3.73
CA ARG A 235 5.43 19.46 -3.98
C ARG A 235 5.64 19.86 -5.46
N GLU A 236 6.75 19.39 -6.04
CA GLU A 236 6.99 19.62 -7.46
C GLU A 236 5.94 18.95 -8.34
N ILE A 237 5.59 17.68 -8.09
CA ILE A 237 4.55 16.97 -8.83
C ILE A 237 3.20 17.68 -8.69
N GLU A 238 2.79 18.00 -7.47
CA GLU A 238 1.51 18.65 -7.17
C GLU A 238 1.38 20.03 -7.81
N SER A 239 2.50 20.76 -7.97
CA SER A 239 2.51 22.06 -8.66
C SER A 239 2.27 21.94 -10.18
N LYS A 240 2.53 20.78 -10.78
CA LYS A 240 2.51 20.57 -12.24
C LYS A 240 1.30 19.78 -12.74
N VAL A 241 0.73 18.93 -11.91
CA VAL A 241 -0.36 18.02 -12.32
C VAL A 241 -1.49 18.00 -11.32
N ARG A 242 -2.72 17.79 -11.85
CA ARG A 242 -3.91 17.67 -11.04
C ARG A 242 -3.78 16.49 -10.08
N PHE A 243 -4.13 16.73 -8.84
CA PHE A 243 -4.12 15.73 -7.79
C PHE A 243 -5.14 14.61 -8.06
N ARG A 244 -4.68 13.37 -8.16
CA ARG A 244 -5.53 12.23 -8.54
C ARG A 244 -6.50 11.79 -7.45
N LEU A 245 -6.24 12.14 -6.19
CA LEU A 245 -7.16 11.87 -5.08
C LEU A 245 -8.29 12.91 -4.97
N GLU A 246 -8.38 13.85 -5.92
CA GLU A 246 -9.52 14.75 -5.99
C GLU A 246 -10.81 13.96 -6.21
N GLY A 247 -11.82 14.22 -5.36
CA GLY A 247 -13.08 13.48 -5.37
C GLY A 247 -13.07 12.15 -4.64
N VAL A 248 -12.00 11.83 -3.91
CA VAL A 248 -12.02 10.74 -2.94
C VAL A 248 -13.01 11.06 -1.81
N LYS A 249 -13.79 10.08 -1.39
CA LYS A 249 -14.71 10.25 -0.26
C LYS A 249 -13.93 10.55 1.01
N PHE A 250 -14.47 11.44 1.83
CA PHE A 250 -13.79 12.00 3.02
C PHE A 250 -13.16 10.92 3.91
N VAL A 251 -13.87 9.83 4.18
CA VAL A 251 -13.39 8.70 5.01
C VAL A 251 -12.11 8.11 4.45
N TYR A 252 -12.10 7.77 3.16
CA TYR A 252 -10.93 7.17 2.52
C TYR A 252 -9.81 8.17 2.30
N GLY A 253 -10.15 9.43 2.04
CA GLY A 253 -9.19 10.52 1.94
C GLY A 253 -8.33 10.65 3.19
N TYR A 254 -8.88 10.38 4.38
CA TYR A 254 -8.11 10.39 5.62
C TYR A 254 -6.98 9.35 5.64
N PHE A 255 -7.21 8.16 5.07
CA PHE A 255 -6.21 7.10 5.00
C PHE A 255 -5.27 7.23 3.80
N LEU A 256 -5.76 7.82 2.69
CA LEU A 256 -5.04 7.93 1.43
C LEU A 256 -4.44 9.33 1.18
N SER A 257 -4.63 10.31 2.08
CA SER A 257 -4.06 11.64 1.89
C SER A 257 -2.55 11.65 2.19
N SER A 258 -1.83 12.37 1.35
CA SER A 258 -0.40 12.63 1.49
C SER A 258 -0.10 14.12 1.66
N ASN A 259 -1.01 14.87 2.27
CA ASN A 259 -0.76 16.30 2.45
C ASN A 259 0.35 16.50 3.48
N PHE A 260 1.57 16.73 2.97
CA PHE A 260 2.77 16.97 3.77
C PHE A 260 2.77 18.33 4.45
N ASP A 261 2.05 19.30 3.89
CA ASP A 261 2.00 20.68 4.39
C ASP A 261 0.93 20.90 5.46
N GLN A 262 0.15 19.85 5.78
CA GLN A 262 -0.88 19.91 6.81
C GLN A 262 -0.28 20.12 8.20
N THR A 263 -0.72 21.18 8.88
CA THR A 263 -0.31 21.43 10.27
C THR A 263 -0.88 20.38 11.23
N VAL A 264 -0.36 20.35 12.44
CA VAL A 264 -0.87 19.46 13.51
C VAL A 264 -2.33 19.77 13.81
N GLU A 265 -2.69 21.06 13.84
CA GLU A 265 -4.04 21.58 14.10
C GLU A 265 -5.02 21.16 12.99
N GLU A 266 -4.61 21.29 11.74
CA GLU A 266 -5.42 20.86 10.59
C GLU A 266 -5.66 19.34 10.58
N ARG A 267 -4.62 18.54 10.89
CA ARG A 267 -4.75 17.09 11.04
C ARG A 267 -5.70 16.72 12.18
N LYS A 268 -5.62 17.44 13.31
CA LYS A 268 -6.53 17.25 14.44
C LYS A 268 -7.96 17.61 14.05
N ALA A 269 -8.18 18.77 13.42
CA ALA A 269 -9.50 19.19 12.97
C ALA A 269 -10.12 18.22 11.96
N TYR A 270 -9.30 17.69 11.03
CA TYR A 270 -9.75 16.66 10.10
C TYR A 270 -10.18 15.39 10.83
N LYS A 271 -9.36 14.96 11.80
CA LYS A 271 -9.64 13.79 12.66
C LYS A 271 -10.94 13.98 13.45
N ASP A 272 -11.12 15.12 14.12
CA ASP A 272 -12.33 15.42 14.91
C ASP A 272 -13.60 15.43 14.03
N LYS A 273 -13.49 15.90 12.78
CA LYS A 273 -14.58 15.85 11.82
C LYS A 273 -14.89 14.41 11.40
N LEU A 274 -13.86 13.60 11.19
CA LEU A 274 -14.02 12.19 10.84
C LEU A 274 -14.71 11.41 11.96
N ASP A 275 -14.30 11.61 13.21
CA ASP A 275 -14.88 10.95 14.38
C ASP A 275 -16.38 11.27 14.54
N LYS A 276 -16.78 12.53 14.26
CA LYS A 276 -18.20 12.94 14.25
C LYS A 276 -19.00 12.27 13.13
N MET A 277 -18.39 12.01 11.98
CA MET A 277 -19.08 11.40 10.83
C MET A 277 -19.19 9.87 10.94
N ILE A 278 -18.22 9.21 11.55
CA ILE A 278 -18.13 7.75 11.57
C ILE A 278 -18.81 7.15 12.81
N GLY A 279 -19.05 7.95 13.87
CA GLY A 279 -19.82 7.54 15.04
C GLY A 279 -19.41 6.18 15.60
N GLY A 280 -18.16 6.00 16.00
CA GLY A 280 -17.71 4.81 16.73
C GLY A 280 -17.53 3.56 15.85
N TRP A 281 -16.82 3.66 14.76
CA TRP A 281 -16.40 2.49 13.96
C TRP A 281 -15.52 1.53 14.77
N SER A 282 -16.11 0.39 15.13
CA SER A 282 -15.41 -0.75 15.73
C SER A 282 -15.54 -1.96 14.80
N ILE A 283 -14.79 -1.96 13.67
CA ILE A 283 -14.83 -3.10 12.75
C ILE A 283 -13.98 -4.29 13.27
N LEU A 284 -12.98 -4.03 14.11
CA LEU A 284 -12.11 -5.09 14.66
C LEU A 284 -12.56 -5.63 16.02
N ASN A 285 -13.56 -5.07 16.65
CA ASN A 285 -14.02 -5.54 17.96
C ASN A 285 -15.24 -6.47 17.92
N GLY A 286 -15.71 -6.88 16.74
CA GLY A 286 -16.76 -7.90 16.63
C GLY A 286 -18.12 -7.55 17.28
N GLU A 287 -18.29 -6.36 17.81
CA GLU A 287 -19.55 -5.89 18.41
C GLU A 287 -20.31 -5.04 17.38
N GLN A 288 -21.16 -5.72 16.62
CA GLN A 288 -22.28 -5.07 15.97
C GLN A 288 -23.31 -4.73 17.07
N THR A 289 -23.44 -3.48 17.44
CA THR A 289 -24.66 -2.96 18.10
C THR A 289 -25.73 -2.67 17.06
#